data_23d766378558da9bfdcce8208f2d5e04
#
_entry.id   23d766378558da9bfdcce8208f2d5e04
#
_cell.length_a   1.000
_cell.length_b   1.000
_cell.length_c   1.000
_cell.angle_alpha   90.00
_cell.angle_beta   90.00
_cell.angle_gamma   90.00
#
_symmetry.space_group_name_H-M   'P 1'
#
loop_
_entity.id
_entity.type
_entity.pdbx_description
1 polymer ?
#
loop_
_entity_poly.entity_id
_entity_poly.type
_entity_poly.pdbx_seq_one_letter_code
_entity_poly.pdbx_strand_id
1 'polypeptide(L)'
;MKNKVLRTFLIALVVVGGVALMGVRNVRAKIARCRIEAAQEMTESFCCMVENYMSDHRMSEPPKDLRVLLEIDRNNNEPYLVGGERSLYDLWGNPYRLVCEGKRWRVVSNGPDGVPDTVDDISFEKNSI
;
A
#
# COMPACT_ATOMS: atom_id res chain seq x y z
N MET A 1 -55.72 8.64 14.45
CA MET A 1 -54.51 8.62 15.28
C MET A 1 -53.47 7.60 14.89
N LYS A 2 -53.88 6.33 14.60
CA LYS A 2 -52.93 5.24 14.25
C LYS A 2 -52.00 5.53 13.06
N ASN A 3 -52.48 6.19 12.00
CA ASN A 3 -51.72 6.47 10.79
C ASN A 3 -50.63 7.57 11.00
N LYS A 4 -50.81 8.50 11.92
CA LYS A 4 -49.78 9.54 12.21
C LYS A 4 -48.60 8.93 12.97
N VAL A 5 -48.88 8.09 13.94
CA VAL A 5 -47.82 7.40 14.72
C VAL A 5 -47.00 6.47 13.84
N LEU A 6 -47.65 5.71 12.95
CA LEU A 6 -46.98 4.82 12.01
C LEU A 6 -46.07 5.61 11.02
N ARG A 7 -46.56 6.74 10.51
CA ARG A 7 -45.76 7.62 9.62
C ARG A 7 -44.55 8.20 10.33
N THR A 8 -44.67 8.63 11.59
CA THR A 8 -43.58 9.15 12.37
C THR A 8 -42.54 8.05 12.66
N PHE A 9 -42.99 6.83 12.95
CA PHE A 9 -42.08 5.69 13.15
C PHE A 9 -41.32 5.32 11.88
N LEU A 10 -41.96 5.32 10.72
CA LEU A 10 -41.32 5.06 9.42
C LEU A 10 -40.28 6.12 9.08
N ILE A 11 -40.58 7.41 9.31
CA ILE A 11 -39.64 8.50 9.08
C ILE A 11 -38.42 8.38 10.01
N ALA A 12 -38.63 8.08 11.29
CA ALA A 12 -37.54 7.88 12.24
C ALA A 12 -36.62 6.72 11.82
N LEU A 13 -37.18 5.62 11.35
CA LEU A 13 -36.44 4.45 10.91
C LEU A 13 -35.58 4.73 9.65
N VAL A 14 -36.11 5.52 8.71
CA VAL A 14 -35.38 5.96 7.52
C VAL A 14 -34.25 6.91 7.87
N VAL A 15 -34.47 7.85 8.80
CA VAL A 15 -33.43 8.79 9.26
C VAL A 15 -32.30 8.05 9.98
N VAL A 16 -32.62 7.15 10.91
CA VAL A 16 -31.63 6.35 11.64
C VAL A 16 -30.84 5.45 10.69
N GLY A 17 -31.52 4.80 9.73
CA GLY A 17 -30.88 3.99 8.71
C GLY A 17 -29.95 4.83 7.80
N GLY A 18 -30.37 6.03 7.42
CA GLY A 18 -29.57 6.96 6.61
C GLY A 18 -28.30 7.43 7.32
N VAL A 19 -28.40 7.78 8.60
CA VAL A 19 -27.24 8.18 9.42
C VAL A 19 -26.27 7.02 9.60
N ALA A 20 -26.76 5.80 9.86
CA ALA A 20 -25.92 4.63 9.99
C ALA A 20 -25.17 4.31 8.69
N LEU A 21 -25.84 4.39 7.54
CA LEU A 21 -25.22 4.18 6.21
C LEU A 21 -24.15 5.23 5.91
N MET A 22 -24.39 6.52 6.24
CA MET A 22 -23.38 7.58 6.10
C MET A 22 -22.15 7.31 6.99
N GLY A 23 -22.37 6.89 8.24
CA GLY A 23 -21.27 6.55 9.14
C GLY A 23 -20.39 5.42 8.59
N VAL A 24 -20.98 4.36 8.10
CA VAL A 24 -20.24 3.22 7.51
C VAL A 24 -19.45 3.64 6.27
N ARG A 25 -20.03 4.47 5.40
CA ARG A 25 -19.33 4.98 4.20
C ARG A 25 -18.12 5.84 4.57
N ASN A 26 -18.24 6.72 5.55
CA ASN A 26 -17.14 7.55 6.02
C ASN A 26 -16.00 6.73 6.62
N VAL A 27 -16.32 5.70 7.42
CA VAL A 27 -15.31 4.81 7.99
C VAL A 27 -14.59 4.02 6.90
N ARG A 28 -15.30 3.48 5.92
CA ARG A 28 -14.69 2.77 4.80
C ARG A 28 -13.76 3.66 3.97
N ALA A 29 -14.17 4.89 3.68
CA ALA A 29 -13.34 5.86 2.96
C ALA A 29 -12.07 6.21 3.75
N LYS A 30 -12.16 6.36 5.07
CA LYS A 30 -11.01 6.63 5.94
C LYS A 30 -10.04 5.44 5.95
N ILE A 31 -10.54 4.21 6.07
CA ILE A 31 -9.70 3.00 6.02
C ILE A 31 -8.99 2.89 4.67
N ALA A 32 -9.68 3.16 3.56
CA ALA A 32 -9.08 3.13 2.23
C ALA A 32 -7.92 4.13 2.10
N ARG A 33 -8.08 5.36 2.59
CA ARG A 33 -7.02 6.38 2.60
C ARG A 33 -5.82 5.94 3.45
N CYS A 34 -6.04 5.45 4.66
CA CYS A 34 -4.96 4.95 5.52
C CYS A 34 -4.18 3.80 4.87
N ARG A 35 -4.84 2.93 4.11
CA ARG A 35 -4.15 1.86 3.37
C ARG A 35 -3.28 2.41 2.25
N ILE A 36 -3.75 3.41 1.52
CA ILE A 36 -2.96 4.06 0.46
C ILE A 36 -1.74 4.76 1.07
N GLU A 37 -1.91 5.54 2.14
CA GLU A 37 -0.82 6.20 2.85
C GLU A 37 0.23 5.18 3.36
N ALA A 38 -0.23 4.09 4.00
CA ALA A 38 0.67 3.04 4.44
C ALA A 38 1.40 2.32 3.28
N ALA A 39 0.76 2.14 2.14
CA ALA A 39 1.40 1.57 0.95
C ALA A 39 2.46 2.54 0.37
N GLN A 40 2.22 3.85 0.39
CA GLN A 40 3.20 4.85 -0.01
C GLN A 40 4.45 4.82 0.88
N GLU A 41 4.27 4.80 2.21
CA GLU A 41 5.37 4.67 3.17
C GLU A 41 6.17 3.38 2.97
N MET A 42 5.48 2.27 2.66
CA MET A 42 6.16 1.01 2.37
C MET A 42 6.96 1.05 1.08
N THR A 43 6.44 1.65 0.00
CA THR A 43 7.20 1.78 -1.26
C THR A 43 8.43 2.68 -1.08
N GLU A 44 8.34 3.73 -0.28
CA GLU A 44 9.48 4.57 0.10
C GLU A 44 10.52 3.77 0.89
N SER A 45 10.08 3.02 1.90
CA SER A 45 10.97 2.16 2.70
C SER A 45 11.69 1.12 1.84
N PHE A 46 10.99 0.50 0.89
CA PHE A 46 11.61 -0.42 -0.06
C PHE A 46 12.67 0.27 -0.93
N CYS A 47 12.41 1.47 -1.40
CA CYS A 47 13.41 2.23 -2.16
C CYS A 47 14.67 2.47 -1.33
N CYS A 48 14.55 2.85 -0.06
CA CYS A 48 15.69 3.01 0.84
C CYS A 48 16.44 1.69 1.07
N MET A 49 15.73 0.57 1.26
CA MET A 49 16.35 -0.75 1.43
C MET A 49 17.13 -1.17 0.19
N VAL A 50 16.57 -0.98 -1.00
CA VAL A 50 17.24 -1.27 -2.28
C VAL A 50 18.48 -0.39 -2.46
N GLU A 51 18.41 0.90 -2.14
CA GLU A 51 19.57 1.80 -2.19
C GLU A 51 20.69 1.37 -1.25
N ASN A 52 20.35 1.01 -0.02
CA ASN A 52 21.34 0.51 0.95
C ASN A 52 21.97 -0.79 0.44
N TYR A 53 21.16 -1.74 -0.05
CA TYR A 53 21.64 -2.97 -0.66
C TYR A 53 22.60 -2.70 -1.82
N MET A 54 22.23 -1.80 -2.73
CA MET A 54 23.08 -1.43 -3.87
C MET A 54 24.41 -0.79 -3.42
N SER A 55 24.36 0.10 -2.41
CA SER A 55 25.54 0.76 -1.86
C SER A 55 26.50 -0.24 -1.23
N ASP A 56 25.98 -1.14 -0.39
CA ASP A 56 26.79 -2.11 0.34
C ASP A 56 27.43 -3.15 -0.60
N HIS A 57 26.74 -3.49 -1.68
CA HIS A 57 27.25 -4.42 -2.71
C HIS A 57 27.94 -3.72 -3.89
N ARG A 58 28.11 -2.39 -3.84
CA ARG A 58 28.71 -1.58 -4.91
C ARG A 58 28.10 -1.81 -6.29
N MET A 59 26.77 -1.95 -6.32
CA MET A 59 26.01 -2.15 -7.53
C MET A 59 25.64 -0.82 -8.17
N SER A 60 25.69 -0.76 -9.50
CA SER A 60 25.24 0.40 -10.29
C SER A 60 23.79 0.28 -10.75
N GLU A 61 23.21 -0.90 -10.64
CA GLU A 61 21.84 -1.21 -11.03
C GLU A 61 21.11 -1.92 -9.90
N PRO A 62 19.77 -1.75 -9.78
CA PRO A 62 18.99 -2.41 -8.74
C PRO A 62 18.95 -3.93 -8.96
N PRO A 63 18.71 -4.70 -7.90
CA PRO A 63 18.57 -6.16 -8.01
C PRO A 63 17.39 -6.51 -8.91
N LYS A 64 17.43 -7.68 -9.53
CA LYS A 64 16.32 -8.13 -10.40
C LYS A 64 15.07 -8.59 -9.62
N ASP A 65 15.25 -8.94 -8.35
CA ASP A 65 14.19 -9.47 -7.49
C ASP A 65 14.34 -8.87 -6.08
N LEU A 66 13.25 -8.40 -5.51
CA LEU A 66 13.20 -7.88 -4.14
C LEU A 66 13.44 -8.96 -3.07
N ARG A 67 13.36 -10.25 -3.44
CA ARG A 67 13.64 -11.36 -2.51
C ARG A 67 15.05 -11.35 -1.96
N VAL A 68 16.01 -10.75 -2.67
CA VAL A 68 17.38 -10.62 -2.18
C VAL A 68 17.46 -9.82 -0.88
N LEU A 69 16.49 -8.95 -0.62
CA LEU A 69 16.41 -8.18 0.62
C LEU A 69 16.04 -9.03 1.84
N LEU A 70 15.50 -10.23 1.62
CA LEU A 70 15.18 -11.20 2.68
C LEU A 70 16.37 -12.07 3.05
N GLU A 71 17.40 -12.11 2.21
CA GLU A 71 18.59 -12.91 2.45
C GLU A 71 19.46 -12.26 3.52
N ILE A 72 20.10 -13.09 4.33
CA ILE A 72 21.04 -12.58 5.35
C ILE A 72 22.26 -12.04 4.63
N ASP A 73 22.49 -10.74 4.76
CA ASP A 73 23.68 -10.10 4.22
C ASP A 73 24.91 -10.53 5.02
N ARG A 74 25.98 -10.90 4.31
CA ARG A 74 27.24 -11.32 4.91
C ARG A 74 27.98 -10.19 5.65
N ASN A 75 27.71 -8.93 5.28
CA ASN A 75 28.36 -7.78 5.89
C ASN A 75 27.71 -7.40 7.22
N ASN A 76 26.36 -7.44 7.27
CA ASN A 76 25.58 -6.98 8.42
C ASN A 76 25.06 -8.14 9.28
N ASN A 77 25.12 -9.39 8.77
CA ASN A 77 24.57 -10.60 9.38
C ASN A 77 23.06 -10.52 9.67
N GLU A 78 22.37 -9.63 8.97
CA GLU A 78 20.91 -9.40 9.05
C GLU A 78 20.32 -9.17 7.66
N PRO A 79 19.05 -9.48 7.43
CA PRO A 79 18.38 -9.14 6.18
C PRO A 79 18.01 -7.64 6.14
N TYR A 80 17.97 -7.04 4.96
CA TYR A 80 17.48 -5.67 4.78
C TYR A 80 15.97 -5.56 5.03
N LEU A 81 15.22 -6.62 4.70
CA LEU A 81 13.78 -6.69 4.92
C LEU A 81 13.48 -7.78 5.95
N VAL A 82 12.92 -7.36 7.08
CA VAL A 82 12.48 -8.25 8.17
C VAL A 82 11.02 -8.64 7.98
N GLY A 83 10.65 -9.88 8.33
CA GLY A 83 9.25 -10.35 8.28
C GLY A 83 9.00 -11.46 7.26
N GLY A 84 10.02 -11.88 6.51
CA GLY A 84 9.95 -12.98 5.57
C GLY A 84 9.14 -12.64 4.30
N GLU A 85 8.73 -13.64 3.54
CA GLU A 85 8.08 -13.46 2.24
C GLU A 85 6.79 -12.62 2.28
N ARG A 86 6.07 -12.62 3.41
CA ARG A 86 4.85 -11.79 3.56
C ARG A 86 5.12 -10.30 3.41
N SER A 87 6.31 -9.84 3.76
CA SER A 87 6.70 -8.43 3.62
C SER A 87 6.88 -7.99 2.18
N LEU A 88 6.95 -8.92 1.22
CA LEU A 88 6.99 -8.64 -0.21
C LEU A 88 5.61 -8.37 -0.82
N TYR A 89 4.54 -8.44 -0.03
CA TYR A 89 3.17 -8.23 -0.49
C TYR A 89 2.59 -6.98 0.14
N ASP A 90 1.79 -6.28 -0.64
CA ASP A 90 1.09 -5.08 -0.22
C ASP A 90 -0.14 -5.39 0.67
N LEU A 91 -0.85 -4.35 1.09
CA LEU A 91 -2.02 -4.47 1.98
C LEU A 91 -3.25 -5.09 1.29
N TRP A 92 -3.20 -5.29 -0.02
CA TRP A 92 -4.24 -5.97 -0.81
C TRP A 92 -3.84 -7.38 -1.22
N GLY A 93 -2.63 -7.81 -0.84
CA GLY A 93 -2.10 -9.15 -1.11
C GLY A 93 -1.41 -9.28 -2.46
N ASN A 94 -1.05 -8.17 -3.12
CA ASN A 94 -0.30 -8.18 -4.37
C ASN A 94 1.19 -8.03 -4.10
N PRO A 95 2.08 -8.70 -4.85
CA PRO A 95 3.51 -8.55 -4.68
C PRO A 95 3.96 -7.14 -5.08
N TYR A 96 4.89 -6.56 -4.31
CA TYR A 96 5.59 -5.35 -4.73
C TYR A 96 6.44 -5.65 -5.97
N ARG A 97 6.46 -4.72 -6.90
CA ARG A 97 7.22 -4.81 -8.16
C ARG A 97 8.35 -3.80 -8.18
N LEU A 98 9.51 -4.23 -8.65
CA LEU A 98 10.60 -3.33 -8.99
C LEU A 98 10.48 -2.99 -10.48
N VAL A 99 10.24 -1.73 -10.79
CA VAL A 99 10.08 -1.23 -12.17
C VAL A 99 11.29 -0.39 -12.52
N CYS A 100 11.97 -0.75 -13.60
CA CYS A 100 13.15 -0.06 -14.11
C CYS A 100 12.83 0.62 -15.45
N GLU A 101 13.09 1.92 -15.52
CA GLU A 101 12.92 2.74 -16.73
C GLU A 101 14.26 3.39 -17.08
N GLY A 102 15.08 2.68 -17.85
CA GLY A 102 16.46 3.10 -18.12
C GLY A 102 17.30 3.11 -16.85
N LYS A 103 17.80 4.28 -16.45
CA LYS A 103 18.58 4.44 -15.21
C LYS A 103 17.71 4.71 -13.96
N ARG A 104 16.43 4.96 -14.15
CA ARG A 104 15.48 5.18 -13.05
C ARG A 104 14.85 3.86 -12.67
N TRP A 105 14.58 3.73 -11.39
CA TRP A 105 13.86 2.58 -10.86
C TRP A 105 12.99 3.01 -9.68
N ARG A 106 11.94 2.27 -9.45
CA ARG A 106 11.00 2.49 -8.34
C ARG A 106 10.38 1.17 -7.89
N VAL A 107 9.94 1.13 -6.65
CA VAL A 107 9.13 0.03 -6.14
C VAL A 107 7.66 0.43 -6.22
N VAL A 108 6.82 -0.45 -6.72
CA VAL A 108 5.42 -0.19 -7.02
C VAL A 108 4.53 -1.24 -6.35
N SER A 109 3.47 -0.78 -5.69
CA SER A 109 2.32 -1.61 -5.32
C SER A 109 1.26 -1.47 -6.40
N ASN A 110 0.61 -2.56 -6.80
CA ASN A 110 -0.48 -2.53 -7.78
C ASN A 110 -1.79 -1.94 -7.22
N GLY A 111 -1.77 -1.46 -5.98
CA GLY A 111 -2.93 -0.81 -5.39
C GLY A 111 -4.14 -1.71 -5.15
N PRO A 112 -5.30 -1.10 -4.92
CA PRO A 112 -6.53 -1.81 -4.57
C PRO A 112 -7.06 -2.76 -5.63
N ASP A 113 -6.87 -2.47 -6.92
CA ASP A 113 -7.37 -3.30 -8.03
C ASP A 113 -6.44 -4.49 -8.35
N GLY A 114 -5.18 -4.44 -7.88
CA GLY A 114 -4.18 -5.48 -8.11
C GLY A 114 -3.70 -5.60 -9.55
N VAL A 115 -4.09 -4.68 -10.42
CA VAL A 115 -3.73 -4.69 -11.84
C VAL A 115 -2.53 -3.79 -12.06
N PRO A 116 -1.43 -4.27 -12.65
CA PRO A 116 -0.26 -3.44 -12.92
C PRO A 116 -0.54 -2.38 -13.98
N ASP A 117 0.16 -1.27 -13.85
CA ASP A 117 0.17 -0.15 -14.79
C ASP A 117 -1.19 0.56 -14.93
N THR A 118 -1.90 0.68 -13.81
CA THR A 118 -3.17 1.42 -13.68
C THR A 118 -3.00 2.70 -12.85
N VAL A 119 -4.06 3.53 -12.79
CA VAL A 119 -4.02 4.83 -12.10
C VAL A 119 -3.96 4.71 -10.58
N ASP A 120 -4.26 3.56 -10.04
CA ASP A 120 -4.19 3.27 -8.60
C ASP A 120 -2.92 2.54 -8.18
N ASP A 121 -1.95 2.35 -9.10
CA ASP A 121 -0.59 1.96 -8.75
C ASP A 121 0.03 2.99 -7.80
N ILE A 122 0.63 2.48 -6.73
CA ILE A 122 1.23 3.30 -5.69
C ILE A 122 2.74 3.13 -5.75
N SER A 123 3.46 4.22 -5.97
CA SER A 123 4.91 4.24 -5.97
C SER A 123 5.45 5.49 -5.30
N PHE A 124 6.64 5.39 -4.74
CA PHE A 124 7.40 6.54 -4.29
C PHE A 124 8.30 7.01 -5.43
N GLU A 125 8.11 8.25 -5.89
CA GLU A 125 9.02 8.91 -6.83
C GLU A 125 10.02 9.73 -6.04
N LYS A 126 11.25 9.26 -6.00
CA LYS A 126 12.35 10.07 -5.50
C LYS A 126 12.73 11.05 -6.59
N ASN A 127 12.43 12.33 -6.39
CA ASN A 127 12.99 13.40 -7.20
C ASN A 127 14.51 13.38 -7.00
N SER A 128 15.22 12.75 -7.93
CA SER A 128 16.68 12.90 -8.02
C SER A 128 16.95 14.35 -8.36
N ILE A 129 17.40 15.13 -7.36
CA ILE A 129 17.97 16.46 -7.54
C ILE A 129 19.31 16.33 -8.24
#